data_08815fb538c7abc40206998c4fc723db
#
_entry.id   08815fb538c7abc40206998c4fc723db
#
_cell.length_a   1.000
_cell.length_b   1.000
_cell.length_c   1.000
_cell.angle_alpha   90.00
_cell.angle_beta   90.00
_cell.angle_gamma   90.00
#
_symmetry.space_group_name_H-M   'P 1'
#
loop_
_entity.id
_entity.type
_entity.pdbx_description
1 polymer ?
#
loop_
_entity_poly.entity_id
_entity_poly.type
_entity_poly.pdbx_seq_one_letter_code
_entity_poly.pdbx_strand_id
1 'polypeptide(L)'
;MTDEKNLSRQDIGMIGFEIVAYSGDARSSLLEAIKCAKRGEFDKIDDLVKDAQENLNIAHAKQTEMLALDAQGKDLDIGFIMIHGQDHLMTTMLLKDIVYDICEIYKK
;
A
#
# COMPACT_ATOMS: atom_id res chain seq x y z
N MET A 1 -11.64 6.50 -30.48
CA MET A 1 -11.44 6.62 -29.83
C MET A 1 -11.01 6.65 -29.15
N THR A 2 -10.75 6.82 -28.74
CA THR A 2 -10.32 6.80 -28.05
C THR A 2 -10.38 6.96 -26.93
N ASP A 3 -10.71 6.74 -26.26
CA ASP A 3 -10.81 6.74 -25.01
C ASP A 3 -9.68 6.39 -24.37
N GLU A 4 -8.66 6.50 -24.83
CA GLU A 4 -7.58 6.27 -24.22
C GLU A 4 -7.29 7.22 -23.21
N LYS A 5 -6.97 6.87 -21.99
CA LYS A 5 -6.56 7.72 -20.99
C LYS A 5 -5.20 8.19 -21.31
N ASN A 6 -5.05 9.44 -21.60
CA ASN A 6 -3.74 10.07 -21.71
C ASN A 6 -3.48 10.73 -20.39
N LEU A 7 -2.74 10.07 -19.53
CA LEU A 7 -2.43 10.59 -18.21
C LEU A 7 -1.26 11.54 -18.28
N SER A 8 -1.44 12.76 -17.78
CA SER A 8 -0.36 13.71 -17.69
C SER A 8 0.56 13.33 -16.54
N ARG A 9 1.74 13.97 -16.50
CA ARG A 9 2.63 13.78 -15.37
C ARG A 9 1.95 14.14 -14.06
N GLN A 10 1.09 15.18 -14.08
CA GLN A 10 0.37 15.58 -12.89
C GLN A 10 -0.63 14.51 -12.45
N ASP A 11 -1.33 13.90 -13.40
CA ASP A 11 -2.26 12.81 -13.10
C ASP A 11 -1.53 11.64 -12.45
N ILE A 12 -0.39 11.27 -13.02
CA ILE A 12 0.41 10.16 -12.51
C ILE A 12 0.96 10.50 -11.14
N GLY A 13 1.38 11.75 -10.94
CA GLY A 13 1.85 12.19 -9.64
C GLY A 13 0.78 12.09 -8.57
N MET A 14 -0.46 12.42 -8.92
CA MET A 14 -1.56 12.31 -7.97
C MET A 14 -1.83 10.85 -7.61
N ILE A 15 -1.75 9.95 -8.59
CA ILE A 15 -1.90 8.53 -8.31
C ILE A 15 -0.81 8.06 -7.36
N GLY A 16 0.43 8.49 -7.60
CA GLY A 16 1.55 8.14 -6.73
C GLY A 16 1.33 8.66 -5.31
N PHE A 17 0.85 9.90 -5.19
CA PHE A 17 0.56 10.48 -3.89
C PHE A 17 -0.51 9.65 -3.15
N GLU A 18 -1.54 9.21 -3.86
CA GLU A 18 -2.58 8.39 -3.24
C GLU A 18 -2.04 7.05 -2.79
N ILE A 19 -1.15 6.46 -3.59
CA ILE A 19 -0.52 5.20 -3.19
C ILE A 19 0.27 5.40 -1.90
N VAL A 20 1.01 6.50 -1.78
CA VAL A 20 1.74 6.82 -0.56
C VAL A 20 0.78 6.95 0.62
N ALA A 21 -0.33 7.67 0.43
CA ALA A 21 -1.26 7.95 1.51
C ALA A 21 -1.90 6.66 2.04
N TYR A 22 -2.43 5.83 1.15
CA TYR A 22 -3.08 4.60 1.58
C TYR A 22 -2.09 3.58 2.13
N SER A 23 -0.91 3.49 1.51
CA SER A 23 0.13 2.58 2.02
C SER A 23 0.63 3.04 3.37
N GLY A 24 0.76 4.36 3.56
CA GLY A 24 1.19 4.92 4.84
C GLY A 24 0.20 4.62 5.95
N ASP A 25 -1.10 4.77 5.67
CA ASP A 25 -2.12 4.45 6.65
C ASP A 25 -2.08 2.95 7.01
N ALA A 26 -1.93 2.11 6.01
CA ALA A 26 -1.83 0.66 6.24
C ALA A 26 -0.61 0.34 7.09
N ARG A 27 0.51 0.96 6.79
CA ARG A 27 1.75 0.73 7.53
C ARG A 27 1.59 1.12 8.99
N SER A 28 0.93 2.25 9.25
CA SER A 28 0.69 2.69 10.62
C SER A 28 -0.15 1.68 11.38
N SER A 29 -1.20 1.14 10.76
CA SER A 29 -2.04 0.14 11.41
C SER A 29 -1.27 -1.14 11.71
N LEU A 30 -0.42 -1.58 10.77
CA LEU A 30 0.38 -2.79 10.97
C LEU A 30 1.40 -2.62 12.08
N LEU A 31 2.06 -1.46 12.13
CA LEU A 31 3.01 -1.20 13.21
C LEU A 31 2.30 -1.12 14.56
N GLU A 32 1.09 -0.56 14.57
CA GLU A 32 0.31 -0.52 15.81
C GLU A 32 -0.08 -1.94 16.24
N ALA A 33 -0.39 -2.82 15.28
CA ALA A 33 -0.69 -4.22 15.60
C ALA A 33 0.49 -4.87 16.33
N ILE A 34 1.70 -4.62 15.86
CA ILE A 34 2.89 -5.16 16.52
C ILE A 34 3.05 -4.59 17.92
N LYS A 35 2.79 -3.28 18.09
CA LYS A 35 2.85 -2.66 19.39
C LYS A 35 1.82 -3.25 20.34
N CYS A 36 0.62 -3.54 19.84
CA CYS A 36 -0.40 -4.19 20.64
C CYS A 36 0.07 -5.58 21.10
N ALA A 37 0.70 -6.34 20.20
CA ALA A 37 1.23 -7.65 20.56
C ALA A 37 2.26 -7.53 21.68
N LYS A 38 3.13 -6.53 21.60
CA LYS A 38 4.14 -6.30 22.63
C LYS A 38 3.52 -6.00 23.99
N ARG A 39 2.35 -5.36 23.99
CA ARG A 39 1.65 -5.04 25.23
C ARG A 39 0.70 -6.13 25.70
N GLY A 40 0.60 -7.23 24.95
CA GLY A 40 -0.32 -8.29 25.28
C GLY A 40 -1.77 -8.03 24.90
N GLU A 41 -2.00 -7.03 24.04
CA GLU A 41 -3.35 -6.65 23.62
C GLU A 41 -3.68 -7.34 22.30
N PHE A 42 -3.79 -8.67 22.34
CA PHE A 42 -3.94 -9.46 21.11
C PHE A 42 -5.33 -9.32 20.48
N ASP A 43 -6.31 -8.90 21.24
CA ASP A 43 -7.69 -8.77 20.75
C ASP A 43 -7.86 -7.64 19.73
N LYS A 44 -6.89 -6.74 19.64
CA LYS A 44 -6.97 -5.59 18.73
C LYS A 44 -6.28 -5.85 17.39
N ILE A 45 -5.51 -6.91 17.29
CA ILE A 45 -4.63 -7.13 16.13
C ILE A 45 -5.42 -7.36 14.85
N ASP A 46 -6.44 -8.22 14.90
CA ASP A 46 -7.19 -8.56 13.70
C ASP A 46 -7.85 -7.35 13.06
N ASP A 47 -8.42 -6.45 13.86
CA ASP A 47 -9.06 -5.26 13.34
C ASP A 47 -8.04 -4.33 12.68
N LEU A 48 -6.85 -4.21 13.29
CA LEU A 48 -5.80 -3.37 12.73
C LEU A 48 -5.29 -3.93 11.41
N VAL A 49 -5.11 -5.26 11.33
CA VAL A 49 -4.65 -5.89 10.11
C VAL A 49 -5.71 -5.78 9.01
N LYS A 50 -6.99 -5.91 9.38
CA LYS A 50 -8.07 -5.77 8.43
C LYS A 50 -8.12 -4.36 7.85
N ASP A 51 -7.95 -3.34 8.72
CA ASP A 51 -7.91 -1.96 8.28
C ASP A 51 -6.75 -1.75 7.30
N ALA A 52 -5.59 -2.29 7.63
CA ALA A 52 -4.43 -2.19 6.75
C ALA A 52 -4.69 -2.86 5.41
N GLN A 53 -5.35 -4.03 5.42
CA GLN A 53 -5.62 -4.74 4.18
C GLN A 53 -6.56 -3.93 3.28
N GLU A 54 -7.54 -3.25 3.85
CA GLU A 54 -8.44 -2.42 3.06
C GLU A 54 -7.70 -1.28 2.38
N ASN A 55 -6.82 -0.62 3.12
CA ASN A 55 -6.02 0.46 2.55
C ASN A 55 -5.04 -0.05 1.51
N LEU A 56 -4.44 -1.22 1.74
CA LEU A 56 -3.52 -1.81 0.77
C LEU A 56 -4.25 -2.23 -0.49
N ASN A 57 -5.48 -2.70 -0.38
CA ASN A 57 -6.26 -3.06 -1.56
C ASN A 57 -6.48 -1.85 -2.45
N ILE A 58 -6.75 -0.68 -1.86
CA ILE A 58 -6.94 0.53 -2.63
C ILE A 58 -5.63 0.93 -3.32
N ALA A 59 -4.54 0.94 -2.58
CA ALA A 59 -3.24 1.32 -3.15
C ALA A 59 -2.82 0.34 -4.25
N HIS A 60 -3.04 -0.95 -4.02
CA HIS A 60 -2.66 -1.98 -5.00
C HIS A 60 -3.49 -1.87 -6.27
N ALA A 61 -4.77 -1.51 -6.16
CA ALA A 61 -5.60 -1.33 -7.34
C ALA A 61 -5.07 -0.19 -8.21
N LYS A 62 -4.58 0.89 -7.57
CA LYS A 62 -4.00 2.00 -8.31
C LYS A 62 -2.70 1.60 -8.99
N GLN A 63 -1.88 0.81 -8.32
CA GLN A 63 -0.66 0.28 -8.91
C GLN A 63 -0.98 -0.61 -10.11
N THR A 64 -1.99 -1.47 -9.96
CA THR A 64 -2.38 -2.39 -11.03
C THR A 64 -2.83 -1.62 -12.26
N GLU A 65 -3.55 -0.52 -12.07
CA GLU A 65 -3.96 0.33 -13.18
C GLU A 65 -2.75 0.87 -13.94
N MET A 66 -1.73 1.32 -13.21
CA MET A 66 -0.52 1.84 -13.84
C MET A 66 0.25 0.73 -14.57
N LEU A 67 0.31 -0.46 -13.95
CA LEU A 67 0.96 -1.60 -14.59
C LEU A 67 0.27 -1.99 -15.89
N ALA A 68 -1.06 -1.93 -15.91
CA ALA A 68 -1.81 -2.26 -17.11
C ALA A 68 -1.53 -1.27 -18.24
N LEU A 69 -1.45 0.03 -17.90
CA LEU A 69 -1.12 1.04 -18.90
C LEU A 69 0.28 0.85 -19.45
N ASP A 70 1.22 0.54 -18.59
CA ASP A 70 2.60 0.28 -19.02
C ASP A 70 2.65 -0.95 -19.94
N ALA A 71 1.93 -2.00 -19.60
CA ALA A 71 1.89 -3.22 -20.39
C ALA A 71 1.27 -2.98 -21.77
N GLN A 72 0.40 -1.98 -21.89
CA GLN A 72 -0.22 -1.62 -23.16
C GLN A 72 0.70 -0.77 -24.04
N GLY A 73 1.90 -0.46 -23.55
CA GLY A 73 2.84 0.35 -24.30
C GLY A 73 2.63 1.85 -24.18
N LYS A 74 1.83 2.28 -23.21
CA LYS A 74 1.63 3.71 -23.00
C LYS A 74 2.89 4.31 -22.40
N ASP A 75 3.23 5.50 -22.87
CA ASP A 75 4.34 6.24 -22.27
C ASP A 75 3.85 6.91 -21.03
N LEU A 76 4.40 6.55 -19.88
CA LEU A 76 4.02 7.12 -18.61
C LEU A 76 5.13 8.05 -18.13
N ASP A 77 4.76 9.31 -17.89
CA ASP A 77 5.73 10.30 -17.41
C ASP A 77 5.77 10.20 -15.89
N ILE A 78 6.61 9.32 -15.39
CA ILE A 78 6.68 8.99 -13.97
C ILE A 78 7.59 9.95 -13.25
N GLY A 79 7.09 10.53 -12.16
CA GLY A 79 7.90 11.38 -11.30
C GLY A 79 8.35 10.63 -10.04
N PHE A 80 9.12 11.33 -9.23
CA PHE A 80 9.69 10.73 -8.03
C PHE A 80 8.62 10.26 -7.04
N ILE A 81 7.48 10.97 -7.00
CA ILE A 81 6.42 10.60 -6.07
C ILE A 81 5.85 9.21 -6.39
N MET A 82 5.81 8.85 -7.67
CA MET A 82 5.35 7.51 -8.05
C MET A 82 6.33 6.45 -7.57
N ILE A 83 7.62 6.72 -7.70
CA ILE A 83 8.65 5.79 -7.21
C ILE A 83 8.52 5.64 -5.70
N HIS A 84 8.33 6.76 -4.99
CA HIS A 84 8.16 6.75 -3.55
C HIS A 84 6.92 5.95 -3.15
N GLY A 85 5.83 6.10 -3.93
CA GLY A 85 4.61 5.34 -3.69
C GLY A 85 4.83 3.85 -3.86
N GLN A 86 5.57 3.45 -4.90
CA GLN A 86 5.90 2.04 -5.11
C GLN A 86 6.68 1.49 -3.93
N ASP A 87 7.67 2.23 -3.44
CA ASP A 87 8.44 1.78 -2.28
C ASP A 87 7.54 1.58 -1.06
N HIS A 88 6.66 2.55 -0.79
CA HIS A 88 5.74 2.44 0.34
C HIS A 88 4.82 1.23 0.20
N LEU A 89 4.26 1.04 -0.99
CA LEU A 89 3.32 -0.04 -1.20
C LEU A 89 3.98 -1.41 -1.05
N MET A 90 5.11 -1.61 -1.72
CA MET A 90 5.73 -2.93 -1.74
C MET A 90 6.29 -3.30 -0.38
N THR A 91 6.91 -2.36 0.32
CA THR A 91 7.44 -2.66 1.66
C THR A 91 6.31 -2.89 2.66
N THR A 92 5.20 -2.16 2.53
CA THR A 92 4.07 -2.35 3.42
C THR A 92 3.38 -3.68 3.14
N MET A 93 3.29 -4.10 1.89
CA MET A 93 2.73 -5.40 1.55
C MET A 93 3.55 -6.53 2.17
N LEU A 94 4.87 -6.40 2.16
CA LEU A 94 5.71 -7.37 2.83
C LEU A 94 5.45 -7.40 4.33
N LEU A 95 5.33 -6.21 4.93
CA LEU A 95 5.04 -6.14 6.36
C LEU A 95 3.70 -6.82 6.67
N LYS A 96 2.69 -6.61 5.82
CA LYS A 96 1.39 -7.24 6.02
C LYS A 96 1.50 -8.76 5.97
N ASP A 97 2.34 -9.26 5.07
CA ASP A 97 2.50 -10.71 4.91
C ASP A 97 3.14 -11.35 6.13
N ILE A 98 3.96 -10.61 6.89
CA ILE A 98 4.68 -11.18 8.03
C ILE A 98 4.18 -10.68 9.38
N VAL A 99 3.17 -9.79 9.40
CA VAL A 99 2.75 -9.16 10.65
C VAL A 99 2.25 -10.16 11.68
N TYR A 100 1.48 -11.17 11.26
CA TYR A 100 0.98 -12.15 12.20
C TYR A 100 2.11 -13.01 12.77
N ASP A 101 3.11 -13.32 11.96
CA ASP A 101 4.26 -14.08 12.44
C ASP A 101 5.00 -13.30 13.51
N ILE A 102 5.15 -11.98 13.30
CA ILE A 102 5.81 -11.15 14.31
C ILE A 102 4.98 -11.09 15.58
N CYS A 103 3.67 -10.93 15.46
CA CYS A 103 2.80 -10.86 16.63
C CYS A 103 2.82 -12.17 17.41
N GLU A 104 2.93 -13.29 16.73
CA GLU A 104 2.98 -14.60 17.39
C GLU A 104 4.19 -14.73 18.31
N ILE A 105 5.28 -14.06 17.99
CA ILE A 105 6.48 -14.12 18.83
C ILE A 105 6.19 -13.64 20.24
N TYR A 106 5.28 -12.67 20.38
CA TYR A 106 4.93 -12.11 21.69
C TYR A 106 3.84 -12.89 22.41
N LYS A 107 3.27 -13.90 21.74
CA LYS A 107 2.18 -14.64 22.33
C LYS A 107 2.74 -15.85 23.03
N LYS A 108 3.20 -15.69 24.22
CA LYS A 108 3.81 -16.81 24.94
C LYS A 108 3.06 -17.14 26.18
#